data_e3b1e84e859c5e6f82bf3e4e6ce6eb49
#
_entry.id   e3b1e84e859c5e6f82bf3e4e6ce6eb49
#
_cell.length_a   1.000
_cell.length_b   1.000
_cell.length_c   1.000
_cell.angle_alpha   90.00
_cell.angle_beta   90.00
_cell.angle_gamma   90.00
#
_symmetry.space_group_name_H-M   'P 1'
#
loop_
_entity.id
_entity.type
_entity.pdbx_description
1 polymer ?
#
loop_
_entity_poly.entity_id
_entity_poly.type
_entity_poly.pdbx_seq_one_letter_code
_entity_poly.pdbx_strand_id
1 'polypeptide(L)'
;VASQIVVIGEGRPYVSALVTLDEAAATAWARREGVPGDYAAITSDPRTRTMVQGYIDELNSTLNPWEQIKTFRILGRELSVDRQELTPSLKLRRRPVATHFADDIDALYTTTGAHHAQ
;
A
#
# COMPACT_ATOMS: atom_id res chain seq x y z
N VAL A 1 10.25 3.52 5.40
CA VAL A 1 10.09 2.12 4.96
C VAL A 1 9.19 2.03 3.73
N ALA A 2 8.16 2.85 3.63
CA ALA A 2 7.31 2.89 2.45
C ALA A 2 8.08 3.48 1.26
N SER A 3 8.02 2.80 0.09
CA SER A 3 8.69 3.29 -1.12
C SER A 3 7.73 3.99 -2.06
N GLN A 4 6.49 3.48 -2.19
CA GLN A 4 5.47 4.10 -3.03
C GLN A 4 4.12 4.05 -2.32
N ILE A 5 3.36 5.13 -2.43
CA ILE A 5 1.97 5.16 -1.97
C ILE A 5 1.14 5.60 -3.17
N VAL A 6 0.34 4.66 -3.69
CA VAL A 6 -0.49 4.91 -4.87
C VAL A 6 -1.91 5.22 -4.41
N VAL A 7 -2.31 6.47 -4.51
CA VAL A 7 -3.63 6.89 -4.05
C VAL A 7 -4.68 6.53 -5.10
N ILE A 8 -5.74 5.87 -4.65
CA ILE A 8 -6.86 5.43 -5.48
C ILE A 8 -8.10 6.16 -4.98
N GLY A 9 -8.77 6.89 -5.85
CA GLY A 9 -9.96 7.64 -5.41
C GLY A 9 -10.91 8.02 -6.51
N GLU A 10 -10.43 8.14 -7.73
CA GLU A 10 -11.25 8.59 -8.85
C GLU A 10 -12.40 7.61 -9.10
N GLY A 11 -13.62 8.11 -9.10
CA GLY A 11 -14.80 7.27 -9.32
C GLY A 11 -15.13 6.33 -8.18
N ARG A 12 -14.53 6.50 -7.02
CA ARG A 12 -14.71 5.60 -5.87
C ARG A 12 -15.40 6.33 -4.72
N PRO A 13 -16.08 5.59 -3.84
CA PRO A 13 -16.81 6.22 -2.71
C PRO A 13 -15.92 6.84 -1.65
N TYR A 14 -14.64 6.45 -1.60
CA TYR A 14 -13.67 7.02 -0.66
C TYR A 14 -12.27 6.79 -1.19
N VAL A 15 -11.30 7.47 -0.58
CA VAL A 15 -9.90 7.39 -0.98
C VAL A 15 -9.22 6.19 -0.30
N SER A 16 -8.47 5.44 -1.06
CA SER A 16 -7.70 4.29 -0.57
C SER A 16 -6.29 4.36 -1.14
N ALA A 17 -5.42 3.46 -0.72
CA ALA A 17 -4.04 3.44 -1.21
C ALA A 17 -3.50 2.03 -1.35
N LEU A 18 -2.65 1.86 -2.37
CA LEU A 18 -1.75 0.71 -2.46
C LEU A 18 -0.39 1.18 -1.96
N VAL A 19 0.23 0.39 -1.10
CA VAL A 19 1.51 0.75 -0.47
C VAL A 19 2.55 -0.29 -0.79
N THR A 20 3.72 0.13 -1.25
CA THR A 20 4.87 -0.76 -1.39
C THR A 20 5.93 -0.37 -0.38
N LEU A 21 6.73 -1.34 0.04
CA LEU A 21 7.80 -1.10 1.01
C LEU A 21 9.15 -1.22 0.30
N ASP A 22 10.10 -0.38 0.71
CA ASP A 22 11.48 -0.54 0.27
C ASP A 22 12.02 -1.83 0.87
N GLU A 23 12.50 -2.75 0.04
CA GLU A 23 12.87 -4.08 0.49
C GLU A 23 13.97 -4.05 1.55
N ALA A 24 15.03 -3.28 1.32
CA ALA A 24 16.14 -3.21 2.26
C ALA A 24 15.71 -2.62 3.61
N ALA A 25 14.95 -1.53 3.56
CA ALA A 25 14.46 -0.87 4.78
C ALA A 25 13.46 -1.75 5.52
N ALA A 26 12.59 -2.44 4.80
CA ALA A 26 11.60 -3.33 5.39
C ALA A 26 12.28 -4.51 6.07
N THR A 27 13.30 -5.09 5.43
CA THR A 27 14.06 -6.20 6.00
C THR A 27 14.78 -5.77 7.29
N ALA A 28 15.40 -4.59 7.27
CA ALA A 28 16.09 -4.08 8.46
C ALA A 28 15.10 -3.82 9.61
N TRP A 29 13.96 -3.23 9.28
CA TRP A 29 12.90 -2.99 10.26
C TRP A 29 12.41 -4.31 10.86
N ALA A 30 12.17 -5.30 10.00
CA ALA A 30 11.66 -6.61 10.42
C ALA A 30 12.62 -7.30 11.38
N ARG A 31 13.92 -7.20 11.12
CA ARG A 31 14.93 -7.76 12.03
C ARG A 31 14.89 -7.12 13.41
N ARG A 32 14.74 -5.81 13.44
CA ARG A 32 14.68 -5.09 14.72
C ARG A 32 13.42 -5.46 15.51
N GLU A 33 12.31 -5.69 14.82
CA GLU A 33 11.02 -5.95 15.45
C GLU A 33 10.72 -7.44 15.63
N GLY A 34 11.61 -8.31 15.19
CA GLY A 34 11.41 -9.75 15.34
C GLY A 34 10.37 -10.33 14.38
N VAL A 35 10.14 -9.66 13.24
CA VAL A 35 9.23 -10.15 12.21
C VAL A 35 9.99 -11.11 11.29
N PRO A 36 9.60 -12.39 11.23
CA PRO A 36 10.34 -13.37 10.44
C PRO A 36 9.89 -13.41 8.99
N GLY A 37 10.72 -14.02 8.14
CA GLY A 37 10.37 -14.35 6.78
C GLY A 37 10.97 -13.42 5.75
N ASP A 38 10.62 -13.68 4.49
CA ASP A 38 11.05 -12.89 3.35
C ASP A 38 10.14 -11.68 3.14
N TYR A 39 10.36 -10.97 2.04
CA TYR A 39 9.59 -9.77 1.73
C TYR A 39 8.08 -10.03 1.73
N ALA A 40 7.65 -11.12 1.08
CA ALA A 40 6.23 -11.46 1.01
C ALA A 40 5.65 -11.71 2.40
N ALA A 41 6.39 -12.41 3.26
CA ALA A 41 5.96 -12.68 4.63
C ALA A 41 5.90 -11.39 5.44
N ILE A 42 6.88 -10.51 5.28
CA ILE A 42 6.92 -9.22 5.98
C ILE A 42 5.72 -8.37 5.59
N THR A 43 5.40 -8.29 4.29
CA THR A 43 4.29 -7.45 3.83
C THR A 43 2.94 -7.95 4.29
N SER A 44 2.81 -9.23 4.64
CA SER A 44 1.55 -9.80 5.13
C SER A 44 1.48 -9.91 6.65
N ASP A 45 2.53 -9.55 7.37
CA ASP A 45 2.54 -9.63 8.84
C ASP A 45 1.71 -8.50 9.46
N PRO A 46 0.85 -8.81 10.44
CA PRO A 46 0.03 -7.77 11.10
C PRO A 46 0.84 -6.63 11.73
N ARG A 47 2.06 -6.92 12.19
CA ARG A 47 2.93 -5.88 12.77
C ARG A 47 3.36 -4.89 11.72
N THR A 48 3.60 -5.34 10.49
CA THR A 48 3.93 -4.48 9.36
C THR A 48 2.75 -3.58 9.03
N ARG A 49 1.54 -4.14 9.02
CA ARG A 49 0.34 -3.36 8.76
C ARG A 49 0.15 -2.27 9.82
N THR A 50 0.40 -2.57 11.07
CA THR A 50 0.31 -1.58 12.16
C THR A 50 1.33 -0.45 11.95
N MET A 51 2.53 -0.79 11.53
CA MET A 51 3.57 0.21 11.26
C MET A 51 3.14 1.13 10.10
N VAL A 52 2.63 0.55 9.01
CA VAL A 52 2.17 1.33 7.86
C VAL A 52 0.95 2.16 8.23
N GLN A 53 0.04 1.63 9.07
CA GLN A 53 -1.11 2.39 9.54
C GLN A 53 -0.67 3.69 10.22
N GLY A 54 0.43 3.64 10.98
CA GLY A 54 0.98 4.83 11.60
C GLY A 54 1.38 5.90 10.59
N TYR A 55 2.00 5.50 9.47
CA TYR A 55 2.34 6.42 8.39
C TYR A 55 1.09 7.03 7.77
N ILE A 56 0.07 6.19 7.52
CA ILE A 56 -1.18 6.65 6.92
C ILE A 56 -1.88 7.63 7.85
N ASP A 57 -1.92 7.34 9.15
CA ASP A 57 -2.53 8.22 10.14
C ASP A 57 -1.83 9.57 10.19
N GLU A 58 -0.50 9.57 10.14
CA GLU A 58 0.28 10.80 10.15
C GLU A 58 0.02 11.62 8.88
N LEU A 59 -0.02 10.97 7.72
CA LEU A 59 -0.36 11.64 6.48
C LEU A 59 -1.77 12.23 6.55
N ASN A 60 -2.73 11.44 7.03
CA ASN A 60 -4.12 11.87 7.11
C ASN A 60 -4.31 13.09 8.03
N SER A 61 -3.45 13.24 9.04
CA SER A 61 -3.54 14.38 9.95
C SER A 61 -3.31 15.72 9.25
N THR A 62 -2.69 15.69 8.06
CA THR A 62 -2.43 16.89 7.26
C THR A 62 -3.47 17.12 6.16
N LEU A 63 -4.43 16.19 6.01
CA LEU A 63 -5.40 16.21 4.92
C LEU A 63 -6.79 16.58 5.40
N ASN A 64 -7.58 17.16 4.49
CA ASN A 64 -9.01 17.40 4.77
C ASN A 64 -9.74 16.05 4.88
N PRO A 65 -10.88 15.99 5.62
CA PRO A 65 -11.57 14.71 5.81
C PRO A 65 -11.90 13.96 4.52
N TRP A 66 -12.27 14.67 3.46
CA TRP A 66 -12.62 14.01 2.18
C TRP A 66 -11.40 13.55 1.39
N GLU A 67 -10.21 13.98 1.78
CA GLU A 67 -8.96 13.58 1.14
C GLU A 67 -8.25 12.45 1.87
N GLN A 68 -8.71 12.12 3.07
CA GLN A 68 -8.04 11.14 3.91
C GLN A 68 -8.15 9.73 3.35
N ILE A 69 -7.06 8.98 3.46
CA ILE A 69 -7.00 7.58 3.03
C ILE A 69 -7.75 6.75 4.06
N LYS A 70 -8.86 6.12 3.65
CA LYS A 70 -9.73 5.36 4.55
C LYS A 70 -9.25 3.94 4.76
N THR A 71 -8.62 3.36 3.76
CA THR A 71 -8.07 2.00 3.85
C THR A 71 -6.87 1.89 2.92
N PHE A 72 -6.05 0.88 3.14
CA PHE A 72 -4.87 0.66 2.30
C PHE A 72 -4.57 -0.84 2.21
N ARG A 73 -3.75 -1.19 1.22
CA ARG A 73 -3.29 -2.56 1.03
C ARG A 73 -1.79 -2.53 0.78
N ILE A 74 -1.04 -3.34 1.50
CA ILE A 74 0.40 -3.48 1.32
C ILE A 74 0.62 -4.53 0.25
N LEU A 75 1.33 -4.16 -0.82
CA LEU A 75 1.58 -5.05 -1.94
C LEU A 75 2.73 -6.01 -1.62
N GLY A 76 2.67 -7.22 -2.16
CA GLY A 76 3.66 -8.25 -1.92
C GLY A 76 4.95 -8.09 -2.71
N ARG A 77 5.08 -7.03 -3.50
CA ARG A 77 6.30 -6.72 -4.26
C ARG A 77 6.38 -5.24 -4.54
N GLU A 78 7.57 -4.77 -4.85
CA GLU A 78 7.75 -3.38 -5.26
C GLU A 78 7.33 -3.20 -6.72
N LEU A 79 7.01 -1.95 -7.07
CA LEU A 79 6.77 -1.59 -8.46
C LEU A 79 8.09 -1.54 -9.20
N SER A 80 8.06 -1.77 -10.52
CA SER A 80 9.30 -1.83 -11.28
C SER A 80 9.18 -1.17 -12.66
N VAL A 81 10.33 -0.75 -13.17
CA VAL A 81 10.46 -0.23 -14.54
C VAL A 81 10.23 -1.37 -15.54
N ASP A 82 10.75 -2.55 -15.25
CA ASP A 82 10.63 -3.71 -16.15
C ASP A 82 9.17 -4.10 -16.38
N ARG A 83 8.32 -3.94 -15.39
CA ARG A 83 6.89 -4.24 -15.51
C ARG A 83 6.09 -3.04 -16.01
N GLN A 84 6.77 -1.97 -16.40
CA GLN A 84 6.18 -0.75 -16.91
C GLN A 84 5.27 -0.04 -15.90
N GLU A 85 5.53 -0.25 -14.63
CA GLU A 85 4.80 0.40 -13.53
C GLU A 85 5.42 1.72 -13.15
N LEU A 86 6.71 1.87 -13.45
CA LEU A 86 7.47 3.09 -13.24
C LEU A 86 8.16 3.47 -14.54
N THR A 87 8.36 4.78 -14.74
CA THR A 87 9.20 5.26 -15.83
C THR A 87 10.67 5.04 -15.46
N PRO A 88 11.61 5.15 -16.44
CA PRO A 88 13.04 5.06 -16.11
C PRO A 88 13.49 6.04 -15.03
N SER A 89 12.80 7.18 -14.88
CA SER A 89 13.08 8.15 -13.82
C SER A 89 12.28 7.87 -12.55
N LEU A 90 11.67 6.69 -12.45
CA LEU A 90 10.96 6.17 -11.29
C LEU A 90 9.67 6.93 -10.97
N LYS A 91 9.03 7.50 -11.99
CA LYS A 91 7.71 8.11 -11.85
C LYS A 91 6.63 7.06 -12.06
N LEU A 92 5.56 7.17 -11.28
CA LEU A 92 4.45 6.22 -11.31
C LEU A 92 3.72 6.23 -12.66
N ARG A 93 3.46 5.04 -13.18
CA ARG A 93 2.61 4.85 -14.36
C ARG A 93 1.30 4.20 -13.91
N ARG A 94 0.28 5.05 -13.75
CA ARG A 94 -0.98 4.63 -13.10
C ARG A 94 -1.75 3.55 -13.86
N ARG A 95 -1.78 3.61 -15.18
CA ARG A 95 -2.56 2.64 -15.96
C ARG A 95 -2.03 1.22 -15.83
N PRO A 96 -0.73 0.96 -16.04
CA PRO A 96 -0.20 -0.38 -15.81
C PRO A 96 -0.40 -0.87 -14.37
N VAL A 97 -0.23 0.01 -13.38
CA VAL A 97 -0.43 -0.35 -11.98
C VAL A 97 -1.88 -0.75 -11.75
N ALA A 98 -2.84 0.00 -12.28
CA ALA A 98 -4.26 -0.32 -12.13
C ALA A 98 -4.59 -1.68 -12.75
N THR A 99 -3.96 -2.00 -13.87
CA THR A 99 -4.17 -3.28 -14.53
C THR A 99 -3.54 -4.44 -13.75
N HIS A 100 -2.28 -4.29 -13.32
CA HIS A 100 -1.55 -5.35 -12.63
C HIS A 100 -2.12 -5.64 -11.24
N PHE A 101 -2.65 -4.63 -10.57
CA PHE A 101 -3.17 -4.76 -9.22
C PHE A 101 -4.68 -4.57 -9.14
N ALA A 102 -5.39 -4.90 -10.22
CA ALA A 102 -6.84 -4.74 -10.27
C ALA A 102 -7.54 -5.46 -9.13
N ASP A 103 -7.11 -6.69 -8.82
CA ASP A 103 -7.71 -7.47 -7.73
C ASP A 103 -7.46 -6.83 -6.38
N ASP A 104 -6.26 -6.28 -6.17
CA ASP A 104 -5.92 -5.59 -4.93
C ASP A 104 -6.76 -4.32 -4.77
N ILE A 105 -6.97 -3.58 -5.86
CA ILE A 105 -7.79 -2.38 -5.84
C ILE A 105 -9.25 -2.75 -5.54
N ASP A 106 -9.77 -3.79 -6.18
CA ASP A 106 -11.13 -4.23 -5.93
C ASP A 106 -11.31 -4.65 -4.47
N ALA A 107 -10.32 -5.30 -3.89
CA ALA A 107 -10.37 -5.72 -2.49
C ALA A 107 -10.50 -4.54 -1.54
N LEU A 108 -9.95 -3.37 -1.88
CA LEU A 108 -10.06 -2.17 -1.07
C LEU A 108 -11.51 -1.70 -0.93
N TYR A 109 -12.37 -2.02 -1.89
CA TYR A 109 -13.73 -1.51 -1.94
C TYR A 109 -14.79 -2.57 -1.73
N THR A 110 -14.48 -3.85 -1.95
CA THR A 110 -15.46 -4.92 -1.82
C THR A 110 -15.52 -5.51 -0.43
N THR A 111 -14.42 -5.51 0.30
CA THR A 111 -14.35 -6.16 1.61
C THR A 111 -14.89 -5.29 2.73
N THR A 112 -15.05 -3.99 2.51
CA THR A 112 -15.51 -3.08 3.55
C THR A 112 -16.93 -3.37 3.99
N GLY A 113 -17.77 -3.86 3.09
CA GLY A 113 -19.13 -4.22 3.45
C GLY A 113 -19.21 -5.54 4.17
N ALA A 114 -18.18 -6.32 4.08
CA ALA A 114 -18.16 -7.66 4.67
C ALA A 114 -17.57 -7.64 6.07
N HIS A 115 -17.00 -6.60 6.37
CA HIS A 115 -16.33 -6.50 7.62
C HIS A 115 -16.57 -5.26 8.26
N HIS A 116 -16.95 -5.37 7.84
CA HIS A 116 -16.90 -4.87 8.30
C HIS A 116 -17.11 -5.08 9.00
N ALA A 117 -17.28 -5.45 8.60
CA ALA A 117 -17.18 -5.95 8.94
C ALA A 117 -16.67 -6.33 9.41
N GLN A 118 -16.49 -6.36 9.39
CA GLN A 118 -15.86 -7.01 9.44
C GLN A 118 -15.46 -7.05 10.11
#